data_7eabe49e20a9576ca5df5683b5190d19
#
_entry.id   7eabe49e20a9576ca5df5683b5190d19
#
_cell.length_a   1.000
_cell.length_b   1.000
_cell.length_c   1.000
_cell.angle_alpha   90.00
_cell.angle_beta   90.00
_cell.angle_gamma   90.00
#
_symmetry.space_group_name_H-M   'P 1'
#
loop_
_entity.id
_entity.type
_entity.pdbx_description
1 polymer ?
#
loop_
_entity_poly.entity_id
_entity_poly.type
_entity_poly.pdbx_seq_one_letter_code
_entity_poly.pdbx_strand_id
1 'polypeptide(L)' 'MFNEYSDVITIDELCEMLRIGRNKAYELLRTGKIKAFRCGRTWVISKEAVAEFVRKCAG' A
#
# COMPACT_ATOMS: atom_id res chain seq x y z
N MET A 1 -6.64 16.84 15.37
CA MET A 1 -6.36 15.73 15.50
C MET A 1 -5.77 14.91 14.42
N PHE A 2 -5.70 13.66 14.52
CA PHE A 2 -5.02 12.93 13.58
C PHE A 2 -5.76 12.75 12.33
N ASN A 3 -5.07 12.88 11.22
CA ASN A 3 -5.63 12.59 9.94
C ASN A 3 -4.94 11.41 9.36
N GLU A 4 -4.49 10.56 10.24
CA GLU A 4 -3.75 9.42 9.78
C GLU A 4 -4.59 8.52 8.93
N TYR A 5 -5.90 8.50 9.20
CA TYR A 5 -6.76 7.61 8.44
C TYR A 5 -6.90 8.05 7.00
N SER A 6 -6.74 9.32 6.74
CA SER A 6 -6.87 9.76 5.36
C SER A 6 -5.59 9.49 4.58
N ASP A 7 -4.49 9.25 5.28
CA ASP A 7 -3.24 8.94 4.60
C ASP A 7 -2.99 7.45 4.49
N VAL A 8 -3.94 6.66 4.95
CA VAL A 8 -3.79 5.21 4.97
C VAL A 8 -4.82 4.59 4.07
N ILE A 9 -4.43 3.54 3.38
CA ILE A 9 -5.35 2.83 2.50
C ILE A 9 -5.38 1.36 2.86
N THR A 10 -6.42 0.68 2.39
CA THR A 10 -6.55 -0.74 2.62
C THR A 10 -5.95 -1.51 1.46
N ILE A 11 -5.87 -2.82 1.60
CA ILE A 11 -5.35 -3.66 0.54
C ILE A 11 -6.25 -3.59 -0.69
N ASP A 12 -7.56 -3.46 -0.48
CA ASP A 12 -8.49 -3.35 -1.60
C ASP A 12 -8.23 -2.07 -2.37
N GLU A 13 -8.01 -0.99 -1.66
CA GLU A 13 -7.73 0.28 -2.31
C GLU A 13 -6.40 0.23 -3.04
N LEU A 14 -5.44 -0.44 -2.47
CA LEU A 14 -4.14 -0.58 -3.12
C LEU A 14 -4.28 -1.32 -4.45
N CYS A 15 -5.06 -2.38 -4.45
CA CYS A 15 -5.27 -3.15 -5.67
C CYS A 15 -5.92 -2.29 -6.75
N GLU A 16 -6.87 -1.47 -6.35
CA GLU A 16 -7.55 -0.60 -7.30
C GLU A 16 -6.62 0.47 -7.83
N MET A 17 -5.84 1.05 -6.95
CA MET A 17 -4.96 2.12 -7.36
C MET A 17 -3.91 1.64 -8.35
N LEU A 18 -3.38 0.46 -8.13
CA LEU A 18 -2.35 -0.07 -8.98
C LEU A 18 -2.89 -1.02 -10.05
N ARG A 19 -4.18 -1.31 -9.97
CA ARG A 19 -4.82 -2.21 -10.92
C ARG A 19 -4.13 -3.57 -10.96
N ILE A 20 -3.91 -4.11 -9.79
CA ILE A 20 -3.29 -5.41 -9.67
C ILE A 20 -4.16 -6.30 -8.82
N GLY A 21 -3.91 -7.60 -8.90
CA GLY A 21 -4.64 -8.55 -8.11
C GLY A 21 -4.15 -8.54 -6.69
N ARG A 22 -4.93 -9.18 -5.81
CA ARG A 22 -4.57 -9.23 -4.40
C ARG A 22 -3.27 -9.97 -4.17
N ASN A 23 -3.07 -11.03 -4.93
CA ASN A 23 -1.83 -11.80 -4.79
C ASN A 23 -0.62 -10.92 -5.02
N LYS A 24 -0.70 -10.11 -6.07
CA LYS A 24 0.41 -9.23 -6.38
C LYS A 24 0.59 -8.17 -5.30
N ALA A 25 -0.52 -7.64 -4.81
CA ALA A 25 -0.47 -6.63 -3.76
C ALA A 25 0.19 -7.18 -2.50
N TYR A 26 -0.21 -8.37 -2.10
CA TYR A 26 0.39 -8.97 -0.91
C TYR A 26 1.87 -9.24 -1.13
N GLU A 27 2.23 -9.63 -2.32
CA GLU A 27 3.63 -9.87 -2.62
C GLU A 27 4.45 -8.60 -2.47
N LEU A 28 3.93 -7.48 -2.96
CA LEU A 28 4.62 -6.21 -2.84
C LEU A 28 4.80 -5.82 -1.38
N LEU A 29 3.80 -6.10 -0.57
CA LEU A 29 3.88 -5.78 0.85
C LEU A 29 4.86 -6.70 1.56
N ARG A 30 4.82 -7.98 1.23
CA ARG A 30 5.69 -8.94 1.89
C ARG A 30 7.16 -8.73 1.55
N THR A 31 7.43 -8.38 0.32
CA THR A 31 8.81 -8.19 -0.11
C THR A 31 9.35 -6.82 0.25
N GLY A 32 8.51 -5.97 0.81
CA GLY A 32 8.98 -4.66 1.24
C GLY A 32 9.08 -3.64 0.13
N LYS A 33 8.51 -3.93 -1.01
CA LYS A 33 8.55 -2.97 -2.10
C LYS A 33 7.69 -1.76 -1.81
N ILE A 34 6.63 -1.97 -1.04
CA ILE A 34 5.78 -0.88 -0.60
C ILE A 34 5.84 -0.87 0.92
N LYS A 35 6.19 0.27 1.49
CA LYS A 35 6.28 0.38 2.92
C LYS A 35 4.92 0.26 3.55
N ALA A 36 4.76 -0.72 4.41
CA ALA A 36 3.49 -0.94 5.08
C ALA A 36 3.77 -1.77 6.33
N PHE A 37 2.80 -1.82 7.22
CA PHE A 37 2.96 -2.66 8.39
C PHE A 37 1.65 -3.37 8.65
N ARG A 38 1.76 -4.50 9.31
CA ARG A 38 0.60 -5.31 9.58
C ARG A 38 0.07 -5.02 10.96
N CYS A 39 -1.19 -4.72 11.03
CA CYS A 39 -1.83 -4.43 12.30
C CYS A 39 -2.92 -5.47 12.51
N GLY A 40 -2.62 -6.48 13.29
CA GLY A 40 -3.56 -7.55 13.50
C GLY A 40 -3.78 -8.33 12.23
N ARG A 41 -4.98 -8.28 11.70
CA ARG A 41 -5.30 -9.00 10.49
C ARG A 41 -5.23 -8.13 9.25
N THR A 42 -4.97 -6.84 9.44
CA THR A 42 -5.04 -5.90 8.34
C THR A 42 -3.70 -5.31 8.03
N TRP A 43 -3.48 -5.01 6.78
CA TRP A 43 -2.30 -4.29 6.37
C TRP A 43 -2.61 -2.82 6.36
N VAL A 44 -1.73 -2.03 6.91
CA VAL A 44 -1.86 -0.58 6.91
C VAL A 44 -0.84 -0.03 5.94
N ILE A 45 -1.32 0.59 4.89
CA ILE A 45 -0.46 1.06 3.82
C ILE A 45 -0.61 2.57 3.70
N SER A 46 0.51 3.24 3.65
CA SER A 46 0.49 4.69 3.56
C SER A 46 0.38 5.11 2.10
N LYS A 47 -0.40 6.16 1.85
CA LYS A 47 -0.55 6.68 0.51
C LYS A 47 0.79 7.12 -0.04
N GLU A 48 1.62 7.67 0.82
CA GLU A 48 2.94 8.12 0.43
C GLU A 48 3.79 6.97 -0.06
N ALA A 49 3.67 5.84 0.61
CA ALA A 49 4.45 4.67 0.23
C ALA A 49 4.06 4.20 -1.16
N VAL A 50 2.77 4.24 -1.45
CA VAL A 50 2.28 3.84 -2.76
C VAL A 50 2.75 4.82 -3.82
N ALA A 51 2.69 6.10 -3.51
CA ALA A 51 3.12 7.12 -4.47
C ALA A 51 4.61 6.95 -4.78
N GLU A 52 5.38 6.65 -3.75
CA GLU A 52 6.81 6.46 -3.94
C GLU A 52 7.08 5.23 -4.80
N PHE A 53 6.33 4.18 -4.55
CA PHE A 53 6.50 2.95 -5.31
C PHE A 53 6.19 3.20 -6.78
N VAL A 54 5.09 3.90 -7.06
CA VAL A 54 4.69 4.19 -8.42
C VAL A 54 5.73 5.07 -9.09
N ARG A 55 6.26 6.03 -8.37
CA ARG A 55 7.27 6.91 -8.91
C ARG A 55 8.52 6.15 -9.29
N LYS A 56 8.92 5.21 -8.46
CA LYS A 56 10.10 4.42 -8.74
C LYS A 56 9.88 3.51 -9.93
N CYS A 57 8.68 2.97 -10.05
CA CYS A 57 8.37 2.10 -11.17
C CYS A 57 8.30 2.86 -12.46
N ALA A 58 7.78 4.08 -12.40
CA ALA A 58 7.62 4.87 -13.60
C ALA A 58 8.92 5.52 -14.02
N GLY A 59 9.72 5.81 -13.07
CA GLY A 59 10.95 6.50 -13.36
C GLY A 59 12.08 5.59 -13.58
#